data_36659323cd0003b6dfd309bd4727ea1a
#
_entry.id   36659323cd0003b6dfd309bd4727ea1a
#
_cell.length_a   1.000
_cell.length_b   1.000
_cell.length_c   1.000
_cell.angle_alpha   90.00
_cell.angle_beta   90.00
_cell.angle_gamma   90.00
#
_symmetry.space_group_name_H-M   'P 1'
#
loop_
_entity.id
_entity.type
_entity.pdbx_description
1 polymer ?
#
loop_
_entity_poly.entity_id
_entity_poly.type
_entity_poly.pdbx_seq_one_letter_code
_entity_poly.pdbx_strand_id
1 'polypeptide(L)'
;MPLRALIAALFLCAACGQAVAADVIGYSEAFDTLYRVDLTTQTATEIGRATPPGVSRLANVEGLTFSPAGKLYAVSDAGSAKTLLTIDQGTGLATAIGTLNLGSSAQLDLGMAFTCDGHLWLSAVTGQLWQVDPATAQTNLIGNMGTTITGLAAQGNQLYGTGSQGDNNFYRINTATAVATLIGAYASSSFITAASPGFDANDQVWVLLDYVPPPTETSPAAKWSDLGNIASTSGTLTNLGPVTAQGPSITNLEYIGLRGLAIPSAVCIAQADVPSTPTLSACALLALVLLLMLVAGTRLRRCRPIA
;
A
#
# COMPACT_ATOMS: atom_id res chain seq x y z
N MET A 1 -36.89 -23.13 40.53
CA MET A 1 -35.80 -23.58 39.66
C MET A 1 -35.52 -22.63 38.48
N PRO A 2 -35.25 -21.33 38.65
CA PRO A 2 -34.75 -20.57 37.50
C PRO A 2 -33.35 -19.99 37.70
N LEU A 3 -32.73 -20.10 38.88
CA LEU A 3 -31.44 -19.40 39.14
C LEU A 3 -30.21 -20.10 38.55
N ARG A 4 -30.28 -21.40 38.29
CA ARG A 4 -29.17 -22.21 37.73
C ARG A 4 -29.00 -22.05 36.20
N ALA A 5 -30.04 -21.65 35.49
CA ALA A 5 -30.01 -21.39 34.04
C ALA A 5 -29.38 -20.04 33.68
N LEU A 6 -29.44 -19.07 34.61
CA LEU A 6 -28.88 -17.71 34.38
C LEU A 6 -27.34 -17.67 34.54
N ILE A 7 -26.78 -18.57 35.35
CA ILE A 7 -25.32 -18.62 35.59
C ILE A 7 -24.59 -19.34 34.45
N ALA A 8 -25.25 -20.26 33.76
CA ALA A 8 -24.67 -20.94 32.60
C ALA A 8 -24.56 -20.01 31.34
N ALA A 9 -25.46 -19.03 31.20
CA ALA A 9 -25.44 -18.10 30.12
C ALA A 9 -24.34 -16.99 30.27
N LEU A 10 -23.89 -16.73 31.49
CA LEU A 10 -22.84 -15.71 31.75
C LEU A 10 -21.41 -16.23 31.51
N PHE A 11 -21.19 -17.55 31.47
CA PHE A 11 -19.87 -18.13 31.23
C PHE A 11 -19.56 -18.40 29.75
N LEU A 12 -20.54 -18.27 28.86
CA LEU A 12 -20.32 -18.49 27.40
C LEU A 12 -19.87 -17.24 26.66
N CYS A 13 -19.81 -16.06 27.30
CA CYS A 13 -19.41 -14.80 26.67
C CYS A 13 -17.96 -14.38 26.93
N ALA A 14 -17.14 -15.20 27.60
CA ALA A 14 -15.77 -14.84 27.96
C ALA A 14 -14.68 -15.46 27.03
N ALA A 15 -15.08 -16.12 25.95
CA ALA A 15 -14.16 -16.44 24.85
C ALA A 15 -14.16 -15.29 23.83
N CYS A 16 -13.87 -14.06 24.26
CA CYS A 16 -13.32 -13.05 23.37
C CYS A 16 -11.94 -13.55 22.95
N GLY A 17 -11.89 -14.33 21.86
CA GLY A 17 -10.64 -14.60 21.18
C GLY A 17 -9.98 -13.27 20.93
N GLN A 18 -8.80 -13.04 21.49
CA GLN A 18 -7.95 -11.94 21.09
C GLN A 18 -7.74 -12.16 19.60
N ALA A 19 -8.30 -11.26 18.79
CA ALA A 19 -7.93 -11.19 17.38
C ALA A 19 -6.43 -10.90 17.38
N VAL A 20 -5.63 -11.90 17.07
CA VAL A 20 -4.22 -11.69 16.74
C VAL A 20 -4.25 -10.71 15.57
N ALA A 21 -3.65 -9.54 15.75
CA ALA A 21 -3.51 -8.60 14.64
C ALA A 21 -2.87 -9.36 13.49
N ALA A 22 -3.54 -9.37 12.34
CA ALA A 22 -2.97 -10.02 11.16
C ALA A 22 -1.67 -9.29 10.80
N ASP A 23 -0.62 -10.06 10.48
CA ASP A 23 0.66 -9.50 10.05
C ASP A 23 0.42 -8.59 8.83
N VAL A 24 0.94 -7.37 8.88
CA VAL A 24 0.89 -6.46 7.74
C VAL A 24 2.03 -6.83 6.81
N ILE A 25 1.69 -7.29 5.62
CA ILE A 25 2.65 -7.77 4.64
C ILE A 25 2.76 -6.76 3.51
N GLY A 26 4.01 -6.37 3.21
CA GLY A 26 4.37 -5.60 2.04
C GLY A 26 5.32 -6.38 1.12
N TYR A 27 5.61 -5.78 -0.02
CA TYR A 27 6.61 -6.27 -0.97
C TYR A 27 7.55 -5.13 -1.32
N SER A 28 8.82 -5.45 -1.45
CA SER A 28 9.87 -4.50 -1.81
C SER A 28 10.92 -5.17 -2.67
N GLU A 29 11.82 -4.40 -3.25
CA GLU A 29 12.88 -4.88 -4.13
C GLU A 29 14.24 -4.41 -3.65
N ALA A 30 15.26 -5.24 -3.82
CA ALA A 30 16.66 -4.86 -3.73
C ALA A 30 17.49 -5.73 -4.70
N PHE A 31 18.39 -5.12 -5.45
CA PHE A 31 19.32 -5.82 -6.36
C PHE A 31 18.64 -6.80 -7.34
N ASP A 32 17.54 -6.38 -7.97
CA ASP A 32 16.72 -7.20 -8.88
C ASP A 32 16.05 -8.41 -8.19
N THR A 33 15.85 -8.35 -6.88
CA THR A 33 15.26 -9.43 -6.09
C THR A 33 14.03 -8.93 -5.37
N LEU A 34 12.92 -9.64 -5.51
CA LEU A 34 11.68 -9.36 -4.80
C LEU A 34 11.76 -9.94 -3.39
N TYR A 35 11.36 -9.15 -2.42
CA TYR A 35 11.24 -9.53 -1.01
C TYR A 35 9.80 -9.38 -0.53
N ARG A 36 9.36 -10.34 0.26
CA ARG A 36 8.17 -10.21 1.10
C ARG A 36 8.60 -9.59 2.42
N VAL A 37 8.03 -8.46 2.76
CA VAL A 37 8.37 -7.71 3.98
C VAL A 37 7.25 -7.86 4.99
N ASP A 38 7.55 -8.45 6.12
CA ASP A 38 6.68 -8.42 7.30
C ASP A 38 6.94 -7.11 8.04
N LEU A 39 5.98 -6.20 7.96
CA LEU A 39 6.09 -4.86 8.54
C LEU A 39 5.98 -4.87 10.06
N THR A 40 5.40 -5.93 10.64
CA THR A 40 5.27 -6.07 12.10
C THR A 40 6.59 -6.51 12.74
N THR A 41 7.28 -7.45 12.10
CA THR A 41 8.56 -8.00 12.59
C THR A 41 9.79 -7.34 11.97
N GLN A 42 9.59 -6.44 10.99
CA GLN A 42 10.65 -5.77 10.23
C GLN A 42 11.58 -6.77 9.53
N THR A 43 11.01 -7.84 8.99
CA THR A 43 11.78 -8.90 8.34
C THR A 43 11.44 -8.97 6.85
N ALA A 44 12.45 -8.85 5.99
CA ALA A 44 12.35 -9.05 4.56
C ALA A 44 12.81 -10.46 4.19
N THR A 45 11.93 -11.26 3.59
CA THR A 45 12.23 -12.62 3.13
C THR A 45 12.33 -12.65 1.62
N GLU A 46 13.43 -13.17 1.11
CA GLU A 46 13.66 -13.31 -0.33
C GLU A 46 12.63 -14.24 -0.98
N ILE A 47 12.03 -13.78 -2.09
CA ILE A 47 11.13 -14.58 -2.93
C ILE A 47 11.88 -15.08 -4.16
N GLY A 48 12.52 -14.18 -4.92
CA GLY A 48 13.23 -14.53 -6.13
C GLY A 48 13.57 -13.31 -6.98
N ARG A 49 14.30 -13.54 -8.08
CA ARG A 49 14.78 -12.44 -8.93
C ARG A 49 13.65 -11.87 -9.79
N ALA A 50 13.54 -10.57 -9.78
CA ALA A 50 12.59 -9.78 -10.59
C ALA A 50 13.12 -9.57 -12.03
N THR A 51 13.57 -10.65 -12.70
CA THR A 51 14.13 -10.60 -14.05
C THR A 51 13.22 -11.34 -15.03
N PRO A 52 12.83 -10.76 -16.18
CA PRO A 52 12.14 -11.51 -17.21
C PRO A 52 13.01 -12.65 -17.75
N PRO A 53 12.39 -13.75 -18.21
CA PRO A 53 13.12 -14.83 -18.87
C PRO A 53 13.94 -14.31 -20.06
N GLY A 54 15.24 -14.67 -20.12
CA GLY A 54 16.12 -14.28 -21.21
C GLY A 54 16.79 -12.91 -21.09
N VAL A 55 16.50 -12.15 -20.04
CA VAL A 55 17.18 -10.88 -19.73
C VAL A 55 18.16 -11.13 -18.59
N SER A 56 19.44 -10.83 -18.79
CA SER A 56 20.49 -11.12 -17.80
C SER A 56 20.46 -10.20 -16.59
N ARG A 57 19.86 -9.03 -16.69
CA ARG A 57 19.63 -8.04 -15.63
C ARG A 57 18.48 -7.11 -16.01
N LEU A 58 17.50 -6.95 -15.13
CA LEU A 58 16.75 -5.72 -15.00
C LEU A 58 17.42 -4.98 -13.86
N ALA A 59 18.34 -4.09 -14.19
CA ALA A 59 18.93 -3.23 -13.16
C ALA A 59 17.86 -2.27 -12.65
N ASN A 60 17.76 -2.15 -11.33
CA ASN A 60 16.93 -1.17 -10.63
C ASN A 60 15.44 -1.27 -10.97
N VAL A 61 14.74 -2.15 -10.29
CA VAL A 61 13.29 -2.03 -10.16
C VAL A 61 13.03 -0.88 -9.19
N GLU A 62 12.32 0.14 -9.65
CA GLU A 62 11.91 1.28 -8.85
C GLU A 62 10.38 1.32 -8.81
N GLY A 63 9.80 1.83 -7.74
CA GLY A 63 8.36 1.91 -7.60
C GLY A 63 7.65 0.56 -7.74
N LEU A 64 7.08 0.09 -6.67
CA LEU A 64 6.18 -1.07 -6.63
C LEU A 64 4.80 -0.65 -6.18
N THR A 65 3.77 -1.28 -6.74
CA THR A 65 2.40 -1.05 -6.29
C THR A 65 1.49 -2.21 -6.68
N PHE A 66 0.43 -2.43 -5.88
CA PHE A 66 -0.64 -3.35 -6.25
C PHE A 66 -1.75 -2.63 -7.01
N SER A 67 -2.22 -3.27 -8.08
CA SER A 67 -3.51 -2.87 -8.66
C SER A 67 -4.67 -3.23 -7.73
N PRO A 68 -5.86 -2.61 -7.89
CA PRO A 68 -7.05 -3.02 -7.14
C PRO A 68 -7.43 -4.50 -7.29
N ALA A 69 -7.00 -5.14 -8.38
CA ALA A 69 -7.18 -6.57 -8.61
C ALA A 69 -6.09 -7.46 -7.95
N GLY A 70 -5.19 -6.90 -7.15
CA GLY A 70 -4.14 -7.63 -6.43
C GLY A 70 -2.94 -8.04 -7.29
N LYS A 71 -2.77 -7.47 -8.48
CA LYS A 71 -1.60 -7.73 -9.34
C LYS A 71 -0.48 -6.75 -9.00
N LEU A 72 0.74 -7.25 -8.80
CA LEU A 72 1.91 -6.43 -8.49
C LEU A 72 2.52 -5.85 -9.77
N TYR A 73 2.70 -4.54 -9.77
CA TYR A 73 3.34 -3.78 -10.83
C TYR A 73 4.63 -3.14 -10.35
N ALA A 74 5.56 -2.94 -11.27
CA ALA A 74 6.84 -2.30 -11.03
C ALA A 74 7.31 -1.51 -12.26
N VAL A 75 8.26 -0.62 -12.05
CA VAL A 75 9.00 0.04 -13.13
C VAL A 75 10.46 -0.37 -13.06
N SER A 76 11.01 -0.80 -14.19
CA SER A 76 12.44 -1.00 -14.34
C SER A 76 13.04 0.16 -15.11
N ASP A 77 14.19 0.62 -14.67
CA ASP A 77 15.00 1.64 -15.35
C ASP A 77 16.23 1.03 -16.08
N ALA A 78 16.24 -0.27 -16.28
CA ALA A 78 17.30 -0.95 -17.00
C ALA A 78 17.52 -0.34 -18.40
N GLY A 79 18.68 0.28 -18.59
CA GLY A 79 19.04 0.93 -19.85
C GLY A 79 18.43 2.33 -20.02
N SER A 80 18.31 2.77 -21.28
CA SER A 80 17.79 4.10 -21.62
C SER A 80 16.26 4.19 -21.62
N ALA A 81 15.56 3.05 -21.55
CA ALA A 81 14.11 2.98 -21.63
C ALA A 81 13.52 2.46 -20.31
N LYS A 82 12.64 3.25 -19.70
CA LYS A 82 11.85 2.81 -18.54
C LYS A 82 10.79 1.81 -19.00
N THR A 83 10.64 0.70 -18.30
CA THR A 83 9.72 -0.37 -18.67
C THR A 83 8.74 -0.66 -17.56
N LEU A 84 7.44 -0.63 -17.88
CA LEU A 84 6.40 -1.11 -16.97
C LEU A 84 6.39 -2.63 -16.95
N LEU A 85 6.39 -3.19 -15.76
CA LEU A 85 6.43 -4.62 -15.50
C LEU A 85 5.25 -5.07 -14.67
N THR A 86 4.94 -6.36 -14.72
CA THR A 86 4.25 -7.07 -13.65
C THR A 86 5.19 -8.10 -13.03
N ILE A 87 5.03 -8.34 -11.74
CA ILE A 87 5.86 -9.28 -10.99
C ILE A 87 4.97 -10.37 -10.37
N ASP A 88 5.34 -11.61 -10.57
CA ASP A 88 4.71 -12.74 -9.88
C ASP A 88 5.14 -12.76 -8.42
N GLN A 89 4.17 -12.68 -7.51
CA GLN A 89 4.42 -12.56 -6.07
C GLN A 89 5.00 -13.83 -5.43
N GLY A 90 4.83 -14.98 -6.07
CA GLY A 90 5.30 -16.27 -5.55
C GLY A 90 6.70 -16.64 -6.01
N THR A 91 7.13 -16.11 -7.16
CA THR A 91 8.41 -16.49 -7.81
C THR A 91 9.34 -15.30 -7.99
N GLY A 92 8.84 -14.07 -7.89
CA GLY A 92 9.59 -12.86 -8.24
C GLY A 92 9.72 -12.60 -9.72
N LEU A 93 9.27 -13.49 -10.61
CA LEU A 93 9.47 -13.34 -12.06
C LEU A 93 8.73 -12.13 -12.61
N ALA A 94 9.46 -11.28 -13.31
CA ALA A 94 8.90 -10.10 -13.97
C ALA A 94 8.48 -10.40 -15.42
N THR A 95 7.39 -9.76 -15.85
CA THR A 95 6.91 -9.77 -17.24
C THR A 95 6.77 -8.33 -17.71
N ALA A 96 7.43 -8.00 -18.84
CA ALA A 96 7.34 -6.66 -19.42
C ALA A 96 5.98 -6.43 -20.06
N ILE A 97 5.40 -5.25 -19.80
CA ILE A 97 4.19 -4.78 -20.45
C ILE A 97 4.54 -3.89 -21.63
N GLY A 98 5.39 -2.90 -21.42
CA GLY A 98 5.79 -1.95 -22.44
C GLY A 98 6.72 -0.87 -21.93
N THR A 99 7.25 -0.08 -22.86
CA THR A 99 8.14 1.04 -22.57
C THR A 99 7.33 2.27 -22.19
N LEU A 100 7.70 2.89 -21.07
CA LEU A 100 7.14 4.16 -20.62
C LEU A 100 7.78 5.31 -21.38
N ASN A 101 6.98 6.16 -22.01
CA ASN A 101 7.47 7.35 -22.71
C ASN A 101 7.39 8.57 -21.77
N LEU A 102 8.40 8.72 -20.91
CA LEU A 102 8.45 9.77 -19.89
C LEU A 102 9.21 11.03 -20.37
N GLY A 103 9.67 11.03 -21.62
CA GLY A 103 10.55 12.10 -22.13
C GLY A 103 11.99 12.01 -21.59
N SER A 104 12.86 12.88 -22.08
CA SER A 104 14.28 12.90 -21.71
C SER A 104 14.57 13.42 -20.31
N SER A 105 13.57 14.02 -19.66
CA SER A 105 13.70 14.63 -18.33
C SER A 105 13.38 13.69 -17.18
N ALA A 106 12.80 12.52 -17.44
CA ALA A 106 12.54 11.53 -16.41
C ALA A 106 13.84 10.83 -16.00
N GLN A 107 14.44 11.35 -14.96
CA GLN A 107 15.60 10.73 -14.31
C GLN A 107 15.19 9.58 -13.40
N LEU A 108 16.18 8.88 -12.87
CA LEU A 108 16.07 7.83 -11.86
C LEU A 108 15.23 8.29 -10.65
N ASP A 109 14.75 7.36 -9.85
CA ASP A 109 13.87 7.53 -8.70
C ASP A 109 12.41 7.86 -9.11
N LEU A 110 11.67 6.79 -9.35
CA LEU A 110 10.26 6.82 -9.75
C LEU A 110 9.39 6.28 -8.62
N GLY A 111 8.37 7.05 -8.25
CA GLY A 111 7.29 6.59 -7.39
C GLY A 111 6.11 6.07 -8.20
N MET A 112 5.43 5.04 -7.71
CA MET A 112 4.28 4.46 -8.40
C MET A 112 3.18 4.06 -7.42
N ALA A 113 1.92 4.36 -7.76
CA ALA A 113 0.76 3.96 -6.98
C ALA A 113 -0.48 3.75 -7.85
N PHE A 114 -1.31 2.76 -7.51
CA PHE A 114 -2.67 2.64 -8.01
C PHE A 114 -3.65 3.32 -7.06
N THR A 115 -4.60 4.05 -7.60
CA THR A 115 -5.83 4.45 -6.90
C THR A 115 -6.92 3.38 -7.08
N CYS A 116 -7.92 3.34 -6.18
CA CYS A 116 -8.96 2.30 -6.19
C CYS A 116 -9.86 2.31 -7.43
N ASP A 117 -9.92 3.43 -8.16
CA ASP A 117 -10.58 3.56 -9.45
C ASP A 117 -9.81 2.92 -10.62
N GLY A 118 -8.65 2.31 -10.32
CA GLY A 118 -7.83 1.58 -11.28
C GLY A 118 -6.84 2.43 -12.07
N HIS A 119 -6.70 3.73 -11.74
CA HIS A 119 -5.68 4.58 -12.36
C HIS A 119 -4.30 4.31 -11.77
N LEU A 120 -3.32 4.12 -12.64
CA LEU A 120 -1.91 4.00 -12.26
C LEU A 120 -1.23 5.37 -12.40
N TRP A 121 -0.59 5.79 -11.32
CA TRP A 121 0.14 7.05 -11.21
C TRP A 121 1.64 6.80 -11.11
N LEU A 122 2.42 7.66 -11.76
CA LEU A 122 3.88 7.62 -11.74
C LEU A 122 4.40 9.03 -11.47
N SER A 123 5.34 9.14 -10.52
CA SER A 123 6.10 10.37 -10.24
C SER A 123 7.57 10.18 -10.57
N ALA A 124 8.28 11.28 -10.79
CA ALA A 124 9.72 11.28 -10.98
C ALA A 124 10.40 12.39 -10.15
N VAL A 125 11.67 12.20 -9.90
CA VAL A 125 12.54 13.17 -9.20
C VAL A 125 12.48 14.58 -9.80
N THR A 126 12.14 14.69 -11.09
CA THR A 126 11.95 15.99 -11.78
C THR A 126 10.65 16.71 -11.43
N GLY A 127 9.84 16.14 -10.52
CA GLY A 127 8.58 16.71 -10.05
C GLY A 127 7.38 16.50 -10.96
N GLN A 128 7.49 15.69 -11.98
CA GLN A 128 6.38 15.40 -12.91
C GLN A 128 5.48 14.29 -12.39
N LEU A 129 4.19 14.38 -12.71
CA LEU A 129 3.19 13.35 -12.46
C LEU A 129 2.57 12.90 -13.78
N TRP A 130 2.55 11.59 -14.00
CA TRP A 130 1.89 10.95 -15.14
C TRP A 130 0.79 10.01 -14.68
N GLN A 131 -0.23 9.90 -15.51
CA GLN A 131 -1.15 8.78 -15.53
C GLN A 131 -0.63 7.75 -16.54
N VAL A 132 -0.62 6.48 -16.16
CA VAL A 132 -0.12 5.38 -16.98
C VAL A 132 -1.24 4.41 -17.29
N ASP A 133 -1.36 3.99 -18.54
CA ASP A 133 -2.22 2.86 -18.90
C ASP A 133 -1.52 1.55 -18.49
N PRO A 134 -2.06 0.81 -17.51
CA PRO A 134 -1.42 -0.39 -17.00
C PRO A 134 -1.41 -1.57 -17.99
N ALA A 135 -2.19 -1.51 -19.07
CA ALA A 135 -2.24 -2.54 -20.08
C ALA A 135 -1.23 -2.33 -21.23
N THR A 136 -0.88 -1.07 -21.52
CA THR A 136 -0.08 -0.70 -22.70
C THR A 136 1.20 0.06 -22.36
N ALA A 137 1.35 0.50 -21.11
CA ALA A 137 2.41 1.40 -20.64
C ALA A 137 2.38 2.80 -21.29
N GLN A 138 1.29 3.20 -21.94
CA GLN A 138 1.15 4.55 -22.45
C GLN A 138 1.05 5.54 -21.30
N THR A 139 1.73 6.68 -21.45
CA THR A 139 1.83 7.71 -20.43
C THR A 139 1.15 9.00 -20.87
N ASN A 140 0.42 9.61 -19.96
CA ASN A 140 -0.17 10.94 -20.13
C ASN A 140 0.37 11.85 -19.02
N LEU A 141 1.10 12.90 -19.39
CA LEU A 141 1.62 13.89 -18.44
C LEU A 141 0.45 14.73 -17.90
N ILE A 142 0.28 14.71 -16.58
CA ILE A 142 -0.74 15.55 -15.90
C ILE A 142 -0.19 16.94 -15.61
N GLY A 143 1.06 17.02 -15.12
CA GLY A 143 1.69 18.29 -14.79
C GLY A 143 2.94 18.15 -13.94
N ASN A 144 3.35 19.28 -13.34
CA ASN A 144 4.47 19.32 -12.41
C ASN A 144 3.96 19.59 -10.99
N MET A 145 4.43 18.79 -10.03
CA MET A 145 4.03 18.85 -8.62
C MET A 145 4.68 20.04 -7.87
N GLY A 146 5.67 20.69 -8.48
CA GLY A 146 6.39 21.81 -7.89
C GLY A 146 7.46 21.41 -6.87
N THR A 147 7.61 20.10 -6.61
CA THR A 147 8.60 19.56 -5.70
C THR A 147 9.00 18.15 -6.15
N THR A 148 10.11 17.63 -5.58
CA THR A 148 10.63 16.30 -5.86
C THR A 148 9.85 15.27 -5.06
N ILE A 149 9.05 14.43 -5.71
CA ILE A 149 8.31 13.34 -5.09
C ILE A 149 8.70 12.04 -5.80
N THR A 150 9.36 11.14 -5.07
CA THR A 150 9.87 9.86 -5.58
C THR A 150 9.18 8.64 -4.97
N GLY A 151 8.39 8.83 -3.92
CA GLY A 151 7.54 7.79 -3.36
C GLY A 151 6.07 8.16 -3.52
N LEU A 152 5.25 7.25 -4.03
CA LEU A 152 3.80 7.41 -4.12
C LEU A 152 3.07 6.32 -3.35
N ALA A 153 1.95 6.70 -2.73
CA ALA A 153 0.99 5.78 -2.14
C ALA A 153 -0.43 6.31 -2.34
N ALA A 154 -1.42 5.43 -2.31
CA ALA A 154 -2.81 5.82 -2.42
C ALA A 154 -3.65 5.27 -1.28
N GLN A 155 -4.61 6.08 -0.82
CA GLN A 155 -5.67 5.71 0.10
C GLN A 155 -7.00 5.93 -0.62
N GLY A 156 -7.67 4.85 -0.99
CA GLY A 156 -8.82 4.97 -1.87
C GLY A 156 -8.44 5.61 -3.21
N ASN A 157 -9.09 6.74 -3.54
CA ASN A 157 -8.77 7.52 -4.74
C ASN A 157 -7.91 8.76 -4.45
N GLN A 158 -7.42 8.91 -3.21
CA GLN A 158 -6.53 10.00 -2.84
C GLN A 158 -5.07 9.57 -2.99
N LEU A 159 -4.30 10.33 -3.75
CA LEU A 159 -2.86 10.11 -3.95
C LEU A 159 -2.05 10.92 -2.93
N TYR A 160 -1.01 10.28 -2.39
CA TYR A 160 -0.03 10.86 -1.49
C TYR A 160 1.37 10.62 -2.02
N GLY A 161 2.33 11.43 -1.55
CA GLY A 161 3.73 11.26 -1.93
C GLY A 161 4.70 11.68 -0.85
N THR A 162 5.87 11.08 -0.89
CA THR A 162 7.03 11.45 -0.09
C THR A 162 8.07 12.09 -0.98
N GLY A 163 8.61 13.21 -0.53
CA GLY A 163 9.79 13.82 -1.13
C GLY A 163 11.05 13.02 -0.82
N SER A 164 12.16 13.36 -1.45
CA SER A 164 13.47 12.75 -1.23
C SER A 164 14.60 13.71 -1.52
N GLN A 165 15.84 13.30 -1.28
CA GLN A 165 17.05 14.07 -1.61
C GLN A 165 17.05 15.48 -1.01
N GLY A 166 16.63 15.59 0.27
CA GLY A 166 16.56 16.86 1.01
C GLY A 166 15.16 17.45 1.12
N ASP A 167 14.19 16.95 0.36
CA ASP A 167 12.78 17.22 0.57
C ASP A 167 12.14 16.10 1.39
N ASN A 168 12.30 16.14 2.69
CA ASN A 168 11.78 15.11 3.60
C ASN A 168 10.36 15.44 4.07
N ASN A 169 9.47 15.68 3.12
CA ASN A 169 8.10 16.08 3.38
C ASN A 169 7.09 15.06 2.84
N PHE A 170 5.93 15.01 3.49
CA PHE A 170 4.78 14.22 3.08
C PHE A 170 3.72 15.13 2.48
N TYR A 171 3.17 14.74 1.33
CA TYR A 171 2.29 15.54 0.51
C TYR A 171 1.01 14.81 0.18
N ARG A 172 -0.07 15.58 -0.01
CA ARG A 172 -1.27 15.15 -0.72
C ARG A 172 -1.22 15.69 -2.14
N ILE A 173 -1.52 14.84 -3.13
CA ILE A 173 -1.40 15.18 -4.55
C ILE A 173 -2.79 15.25 -5.18
N ASN A 174 -3.05 16.34 -5.90
CA ASN A 174 -4.24 16.47 -6.73
C ASN A 174 -3.99 15.81 -8.09
N THR A 175 -4.67 14.71 -8.36
CA THR A 175 -4.48 13.91 -9.59
C THR A 175 -4.96 14.59 -10.87
N ALA A 176 -5.82 15.60 -10.78
CA ALA A 176 -6.29 16.35 -11.94
C ALA A 176 -5.33 17.49 -12.37
N THR A 177 -4.55 18.04 -11.43
CA THR A 177 -3.70 19.22 -11.66
C THR A 177 -2.23 18.98 -11.39
N ALA A 178 -1.87 17.82 -10.85
CA ALA A 178 -0.56 17.46 -10.30
C ALA A 178 -0.11 18.30 -9.09
N VAL A 179 -0.91 19.22 -8.57
CA VAL A 179 -0.48 20.09 -7.46
C VAL A 179 -0.27 19.26 -6.20
N ALA A 180 0.94 19.32 -5.64
CA ALA A 180 1.28 18.75 -4.35
C ALA A 180 1.02 19.77 -3.23
N THR A 181 0.28 19.35 -2.20
CA THR A 181 -0.01 20.14 -1.01
C THR A 181 0.72 19.54 0.18
N LEU A 182 1.58 20.31 0.83
CA LEU A 182 2.34 19.88 2.00
C LEU A 182 1.40 19.49 3.14
N ILE A 183 1.60 18.30 3.71
CA ILE A 183 0.98 17.86 4.96
C ILE A 183 1.92 18.16 6.12
N GLY A 184 3.19 17.77 6.02
CA GLY A 184 4.20 18.02 7.03
C GLY A 184 5.53 17.35 6.71
N ALA A 185 6.56 17.67 7.49
CA ALA A 185 7.87 17.05 7.39
C ALA A 185 7.89 15.71 8.12
N TYR A 186 8.32 14.64 7.44
CA TYR A 186 8.46 13.33 8.06
C TYR A 186 9.85 13.11 8.68
N ALA A 187 10.88 13.85 8.28
CA ALA A 187 12.20 13.76 8.89
C ALA A 187 12.96 15.09 8.78
N SER A 188 13.89 15.29 9.74
CA SER A 188 14.82 16.43 9.74
C SER A 188 16.23 16.04 9.24
N SER A 189 16.47 14.76 8.94
CA SER A 189 17.78 14.25 8.52
C SER A 189 17.99 14.43 7.03
N SER A 190 19.14 15.00 6.63
CA SER A 190 19.54 15.14 5.23
C SER A 190 20.08 13.85 4.59
N PHE A 191 20.11 12.74 5.34
CA PHE A 191 20.70 11.48 4.89
C PHE A 191 19.70 10.52 4.23
N ILE A 192 18.40 10.85 4.21
CA ILE A 192 17.37 10.06 3.54
C ILE A 192 17.48 10.30 2.04
N THR A 193 17.77 9.26 1.29
CA THR A 193 17.91 9.32 -0.17
C THR A 193 16.64 8.90 -0.90
N ALA A 194 15.85 8.01 -0.29
CA ALA A 194 14.55 7.61 -0.81
C ALA A 194 13.58 7.32 0.34
N ALA A 195 12.30 7.53 0.08
CA ALA A 195 11.21 7.19 1.00
C ALA A 195 10.07 6.57 0.20
N SER A 196 9.76 5.32 0.47
CA SER A 196 8.74 4.53 -0.25
C SER A 196 7.54 4.29 0.66
N PRO A 197 6.45 5.07 0.51
CA PRO A 197 5.26 4.94 1.36
C PRO A 197 4.31 3.85 0.84
N GLY A 198 3.50 3.29 1.73
CA GLY A 198 2.39 2.39 1.42
C GLY A 198 1.31 2.47 2.50
N PHE A 199 0.03 2.41 2.11
CA PHE A 199 -1.09 2.32 3.05
C PHE A 199 -1.46 0.87 3.31
N ASP A 200 -1.70 0.52 4.56
CA ASP A 200 -2.30 -0.76 4.92
C ASP A 200 -3.85 -0.67 4.97
N ALA A 201 -4.48 -1.80 5.28
CA ALA A 201 -5.94 -1.91 5.37
C ALA A 201 -6.57 -1.08 6.51
N ASN A 202 -5.77 -0.58 7.45
CA ASN A 202 -6.20 0.24 8.57
C ASN A 202 -5.89 1.73 8.34
N ASP A 203 -5.57 2.12 7.10
CA ASP A 203 -5.19 3.49 6.73
C ASP A 203 -3.89 3.99 7.40
N GLN A 204 -3.07 3.07 7.93
CA GLN A 204 -1.74 3.40 8.44
C GLN A 204 -0.77 3.57 7.28
N VAL A 205 -0.02 4.66 7.26
CA VAL A 205 1.07 4.86 6.31
C VAL A 205 2.33 4.22 6.86
N TRP A 206 2.78 3.19 6.18
CA TRP A 206 4.10 2.60 6.35
C TRP A 206 5.07 3.26 5.38
N VAL A 207 6.34 3.34 5.74
CA VAL A 207 7.38 3.89 4.86
C VAL A 207 8.68 3.14 5.03
N LEU A 208 9.30 2.77 3.92
CA LEU A 208 10.70 2.35 3.87
C LEU A 208 11.55 3.58 3.58
N LEU A 209 12.58 3.79 4.40
CA LEU A 209 13.49 4.93 4.33
C LEU A 209 14.89 4.43 4.02
N ASP A 210 15.42 4.82 2.87
CA ASP A 210 16.80 4.51 2.50
C ASP A 210 17.74 5.61 2.97
N TYR A 211 18.84 5.21 3.59
CA TYR A 211 19.87 6.10 4.08
C TYR A 211 21.17 5.93 3.33
N VAL A 212 21.86 7.03 3.11
CA VAL A 212 23.31 7.03 2.84
C VAL A 212 24.02 7.31 4.15
N PRO A 213 24.91 6.41 4.63
CA PRO A 213 25.66 6.65 5.83
C PRO A 213 26.48 7.94 5.73
N PRO A 214 26.64 8.69 6.82
CA PRO A 214 27.50 9.85 6.83
C PRO A 214 28.95 9.45 6.45
N PRO A 215 29.69 10.30 5.76
CA PRO A 215 31.03 10.00 5.21
C PRO A 215 32.11 9.66 6.24
N THR A 216 31.78 9.64 7.52
CA THR A 216 32.67 9.29 8.62
C THR A 216 32.68 7.80 8.99
N GLU A 217 31.79 6.99 8.43
CA GLU A 217 31.80 5.55 8.63
C GLU A 217 32.71 4.86 7.61
N THR A 218 33.65 4.06 8.11
CA THR A 218 34.68 3.37 7.33
C THR A 218 34.20 2.18 6.53
N SER A 219 32.89 1.96 6.47
CA SER A 219 32.28 0.89 5.65
C SER A 219 31.84 1.42 4.29
N PRO A 220 32.23 0.79 3.18
CA PRO A 220 31.81 1.25 1.87
C PRO A 220 30.30 1.03 1.72
N ALA A 221 29.55 2.13 1.76
CA ALA A 221 28.22 2.30 1.24
C ALA A 221 27.22 1.12 1.50
N ALA A 222 27.17 0.60 2.73
CA ALA A 222 26.05 -0.26 3.13
C ALA A 222 24.81 0.62 3.13
N LYS A 223 23.98 0.51 2.09
CA LYS A 223 22.65 1.10 2.09
C LYS A 223 21.80 0.21 2.97
N TRP A 224 21.11 0.79 3.94
CA TRP A 224 20.11 0.08 4.74
C TRP A 224 18.78 0.83 4.65
N SER A 225 17.71 0.10 4.86
CA SER A 225 16.38 0.66 4.95
C SER A 225 15.86 0.54 6.37
N ASP A 226 15.37 1.64 6.90
CA ASP A 226 14.55 1.64 8.11
C ASP A 226 13.08 1.54 7.72
N LEU A 227 12.31 0.90 8.56
CA LEU A 227 10.86 0.93 8.51
C LEU A 227 10.34 2.01 9.45
N GLY A 228 9.29 2.70 9.04
CA GLY A 228 8.61 3.68 9.86
C GLY A 228 7.13 3.81 9.55
N ASN A 229 6.47 4.62 10.34
CA ASN A 229 5.09 5.03 10.11
C ASN A 229 5.02 6.56 9.99
N ILE A 230 4.27 7.05 9.01
CA ILE A 230 3.96 8.46 8.86
C ILE A 230 2.51 8.72 9.31
N ALA A 231 2.31 9.68 10.19
CA ALA A 231 0.97 10.14 10.52
C ALA A 231 0.36 10.88 9.31
N SER A 232 -0.68 10.33 8.70
CA SER A 232 -1.26 10.82 7.45
C SER A 232 -1.83 12.25 7.53
N THR A 233 -2.10 12.75 8.75
CA THR A 233 -2.65 14.08 9.02
C THR A 233 -1.61 15.15 9.34
N SER A 234 -0.41 14.76 9.82
CA SER A 234 0.64 15.69 10.25
C SER A 234 1.97 15.50 9.55
N GLY A 235 2.14 14.39 8.83
CA GLY A 235 3.43 14.03 8.23
C GLY A 235 4.47 13.49 9.21
N THR A 236 4.19 13.45 10.52
CA THR A 236 5.17 13.07 11.54
C THR A 236 5.58 11.61 11.40
N LEU A 237 6.88 11.34 11.38
CA LEU A 237 7.45 9.99 11.31
C LEU A 237 7.66 9.40 12.70
N THR A 238 7.27 8.14 12.85
CA THR A 238 7.74 7.24 13.92
C THR A 238 8.68 6.23 13.28
N ASN A 239 9.98 6.35 13.50
CA ASN A 239 10.96 5.39 13.02
C ASN A 239 10.93 4.13 13.92
N LEU A 240 10.78 2.96 13.30
CA LEU A 240 10.72 1.66 13.97
C LEU A 240 12.09 0.96 13.96
N GLY A 241 13.02 1.40 13.12
CA GLY A 241 14.36 0.85 12.99
C GLY A 241 14.57 0.02 11.72
N PRO A 242 15.74 -0.64 11.62
CA PRO A 242 16.17 -1.29 10.40
C PRO A 242 15.38 -2.55 10.06
N VAL A 243 15.22 -2.77 8.76
CA VAL A 243 14.68 -4.02 8.21
C VAL A 243 15.82 -5.03 8.07
N THR A 244 15.61 -6.23 8.59
CA THR A 244 16.55 -7.34 8.45
C THR A 244 16.15 -8.24 7.28
N ALA A 245 17.11 -8.59 6.42
CA ALA A 245 16.85 -9.44 5.28
C ALA A 245 17.24 -10.90 5.54
N GLN A 246 16.45 -11.83 5.00
CA GLN A 246 16.67 -13.27 5.08
C GLN A 246 16.44 -13.91 3.71
N GLY A 247 17.33 -14.83 3.31
CA GLY A 247 17.16 -15.54 2.05
C GLY A 247 18.43 -16.27 1.59
N PRO A 248 18.31 -17.13 0.59
CA PRO A 248 19.43 -17.94 0.09
C PRO A 248 20.54 -17.10 -0.56
N SER A 249 20.21 -15.91 -1.07
CA SER A 249 21.20 -14.99 -1.67
C SER A 249 21.89 -14.10 -0.63
N ILE A 250 21.41 -14.12 0.62
CA ILE A 250 21.94 -13.31 1.71
C ILE A 250 22.72 -14.22 2.65
N THR A 251 24.04 -14.14 2.60
CA THR A 251 24.95 -14.98 3.42
C THR A 251 25.13 -14.47 4.83
N ASN A 252 24.77 -13.21 5.09
CA ASN A 252 24.81 -12.57 6.40
C ASN A 252 23.51 -11.80 6.61
N LEU A 253 23.12 -11.56 7.88
CA LEU A 253 22.04 -10.65 8.28
C LEU A 253 22.46 -9.19 7.97
N GLU A 254 22.69 -8.89 6.70
CA GLU A 254 23.10 -7.55 6.29
C GLU A 254 21.88 -6.72 6.00
N TYR A 255 21.97 -5.47 6.36
CA TYR A 255 21.00 -4.45 5.98
C TYR A 255 21.03 -4.28 4.48
N ILE A 256 19.86 -4.33 3.83
CA ILE A 256 19.72 -4.08 2.40
C ILE A 256 18.95 -2.80 2.16
N GLY A 257 19.33 -2.04 1.14
CA GLY A 257 18.54 -0.92 0.64
C GLY A 257 17.35 -1.45 -0.14
N LEU A 258 16.17 -1.46 0.47
CA LEU A 258 14.91 -1.88 -0.12
C LEU A 258 14.28 -0.70 -0.86
N ARG A 259 13.84 -0.90 -2.09
CA ARG A 259 13.21 0.12 -2.93
C ARG A 259 11.77 -0.22 -3.24
N GLY A 260 10.93 0.81 -3.21
CA GLY A 260 9.50 0.65 -3.38
C GLY A 260 8.88 -0.13 -2.21
N LEU A 261 7.68 0.22 -1.81
CA LEU A 261 6.88 -0.53 -0.84
C LEU A 261 5.48 -0.71 -1.40
N ALA A 262 5.13 -1.93 -1.75
CA ALA A 262 3.79 -2.28 -2.17
C ALA A 262 3.09 -3.06 -1.06
N ILE A 263 2.00 -2.53 -0.53
CA ILE A 263 1.15 -3.20 0.45
C ILE A 263 -0.17 -3.55 -0.26
N PRO A 264 -0.63 -4.82 -0.22
CA PRO A 264 -1.93 -5.18 -0.78
C PRO A 264 -3.04 -4.37 -0.11
N SER A 265 -3.77 -3.56 -0.89
CA SER A 265 -4.86 -2.75 -0.34
C SER A 265 -6.14 -3.58 -0.21
N ALA A 266 -6.45 -4.00 1.01
CA ALA A 266 -7.73 -4.66 1.30
C ALA A 266 -8.94 -3.74 1.06
N VAL A 267 -8.75 -2.42 1.15
CA VAL A 267 -9.83 -1.44 0.98
C VAL A 267 -10.35 -1.40 -0.46
N CYS A 268 -9.46 -1.46 -1.47
CA CYS A 268 -9.87 -1.47 -2.88
C CYS A 268 -10.56 -2.79 -3.26
N ILE A 269 -10.11 -3.92 -2.71
CA ILE A 269 -10.68 -5.24 -2.97
C ILE A 269 -12.10 -5.31 -2.39
N ALA A 270 -12.32 -4.76 -1.19
CA ALA A 270 -13.63 -4.75 -0.55
C ALA A 270 -14.67 -3.90 -1.31
N GLN A 271 -14.25 -2.86 -2.03
CA GLN A 271 -15.16 -2.05 -2.86
C GLN A 271 -15.56 -2.74 -4.17
N ALA A 272 -14.72 -3.62 -4.72
CA ALA A 272 -15.00 -4.32 -5.96
C ALA A 272 -16.01 -5.48 -5.79
N ASP A 273 -16.11 -6.06 -4.60
CA ASP A 273 -16.87 -7.30 -4.32
C ASP A 273 -18.14 -7.11 -3.49
N VAL A 274 -18.54 -5.89 -3.14
CA VAL A 274 -19.84 -5.69 -2.51
C VAL A 274 -20.90 -5.56 -3.60
N PRO A 275 -21.59 -6.67 -4.01
CA PRO A 275 -22.81 -6.52 -4.75
C PRO A 275 -23.71 -5.63 -3.88
N SER A 276 -24.24 -4.56 -4.45
CA SER A 276 -25.19 -3.70 -3.77
C SER A 276 -26.34 -4.58 -3.24
N THR A 277 -26.20 -5.06 -2.01
CA THR A 277 -27.30 -5.73 -1.33
C THR A 277 -28.41 -4.70 -1.30
N PRO A 278 -29.58 -5.00 -1.89
CA PRO A 278 -30.69 -4.06 -1.84
C PRO A 278 -31.01 -3.87 -0.36
N THR A 279 -30.51 -2.77 0.21
CA THR A 279 -30.90 -2.33 1.56
C THR A 279 -32.39 -2.06 1.45
N LEU A 280 -33.20 -2.90 2.12
CA LEU A 280 -34.61 -2.61 2.29
C LEU A 280 -34.68 -1.16 2.78
N SER A 281 -35.29 -0.28 1.99
CA SER A 281 -35.45 1.11 2.37
C SER A 281 -36.09 1.18 3.77
N ALA A 282 -35.77 2.21 4.56
CA ALA A 282 -36.36 2.39 5.87
C ALA A 282 -37.90 2.30 5.84
N CYS A 283 -38.50 2.68 4.71
CA CYS A 283 -39.93 2.54 4.44
C CYS A 283 -40.37 1.07 4.31
N ALA A 284 -39.57 0.20 3.70
CA ALA A 284 -39.88 -1.22 3.57
C ALA A 284 -39.73 -1.94 4.93
N LEU A 285 -38.76 -1.56 5.75
CA LEU A 285 -38.61 -2.05 7.13
C LEU A 285 -39.79 -1.61 8.00
N LEU A 286 -40.22 -0.36 7.92
CA LEU A 286 -41.41 0.15 8.63
C LEU A 286 -42.69 -0.56 8.17
N ALA A 287 -42.86 -0.83 6.86
CA ALA A 287 -43.98 -1.58 6.34
C ALA A 287 -44.01 -3.03 6.86
N LEU A 288 -42.84 -3.67 6.97
CA LEU A 288 -42.74 -5.04 7.49
C LEU A 288 -43.09 -5.10 8.98
N VAL A 289 -42.64 -4.12 9.77
CA VAL A 289 -42.95 -4.01 11.20
C VAL A 289 -44.45 -3.77 11.40
N LEU A 290 -45.07 -2.87 10.63
CA LEU A 290 -46.51 -2.61 10.68
C LEU A 290 -47.34 -3.88 10.30
N LEU A 291 -46.88 -4.62 9.30
CA LEU A 291 -47.54 -5.88 8.89
C LEU A 291 -47.46 -6.93 10.00
N LEU A 292 -46.30 -7.06 10.66
CA LEU A 292 -46.12 -7.97 11.79
C LEU A 292 -46.99 -7.58 12.99
N MET A 293 -47.13 -6.29 13.29
CA MET A 293 -48.02 -5.80 14.35
C MET A 293 -49.52 -6.06 14.03
N LEU A 294 -49.95 -5.89 12.79
CA LEU A 294 -51.29 -6.20 12.36
C LEU A 294 -51.63 -7.72 12.49
N VAL A 295 -50.70 -8.59 12.09
CA VAL A 295 -50.86 -10.04 12.23
C VAL A 295 -50.89 -10.47 13.71
N ALA A 296 -50.06 -9.90 14.56
CA ALA A 296 -50.05 -10.15 15.98
C ALA A 296 -51.36 -9.66 16.66
N GLY A 297 -51.85 -8.46 16.27
CA GLY A 297 -53.09 -7.91 16.78
C GLY A 297 -54.34 -8.71 16.39
N THR A 298 -54.37 -9.30 15.21
CA THR A 298 -55.48 -10.17 14.79
C THR A 298 -55.49 -11.54 15.49
N ARG A 299 -54.32 -12.07 15.85
CA ARG A 299 -54.27 -13.32 16.64
C ARG A 299 -54.66 -13.10 18.12
N LEU A 300 -54.32 -11.99 18.71
CA LEU A 300 -54.73 -11.66 20.10
C LEU A 300 -56.23 -11.42 20.25
N ARG A 301 -56.93 -10.96 19.22
CA ARG A 301 -58.41 -10.79 19.26
C ARG A 301 -59.17 -12.12 19.17
N ARG A 302 -58.55 -13.22 18.68
CA ARG A 302 -59.20 -14.55 18.59
C ARG A 302 -59.09 -15.39 19.87
N CYS A 303 -58.32 -14.93 20.87
CA CYS A 303 -58.17 -15.61 22.16
C CYS A 303 -58.93 -14.94 23.32
N ARG A 304 -60.08 -14.28 23.06
CA ARG A 304 -60.99 -13.91 24.15
C ARG A 304 -61.73 -15.14 24.59
N PRO A 305 -61.63 -15.56 25.85
CA PRO A 305 -62.48 -16.60 26.40
C PRO A 305 -63.92 -16.12 26.43
N ILE A 306 -64.80 -16.97 26.01
CA ILE A 306 -66.26 -16.83 26.17
C ILE A 306 -66.49 -17.07 27.67
N ALA A 307 -66.96 -16.04 28.41
CA ALA A 307 -67.47 -16.15 29.75
C ALA A 307 -68.94 -16.58 29.75
#